data_e966fb1b23f4e2562a4332f98f4c21b9
#
_entry.id   e966fb1b23f4e2562a4332f98f4c21b9
#
_cell.length_a   1.000
_cell.length_b   1.000
_cell.length_c   1.000
_cell.angle_alpha   90.00
_cell.angle_beta   90.00
_cell.angle_gamma   90.00
#
_symmetry.space_group_name_H-M   'P 1'
#
loop_
_entity.id
_entity.type
_entity.pdbx_description
1 polymer ?
#
loop_
_entity_poly.entity_id
_entity_poly.type
_entity_poly.pdbx_seq_one_letter_code
_entity_poly.pdbx_strand_id
1 'polypeptide(L)'
;MAQTAPQTAPGNVIDVANIEVIYNHVILVLKGVSLEVPKGGVVALLGANGAGKTTTLKAISNLLRAERGEVTKGSIELAAERIDKLSPNEVVRRGCIQVMEGRHCFGHLTIEENLLTGAFTRRAGRAEVARDLEAIYDYFPQIGRAHV
;
A
#
# COMPACT_ATOMS: atom_id res chain seq x y z
N MET A 1 -15.17 -5.94 -28.85
CA MET A 1 -15.59 -4.72 -28.17
C MET A 1 -14.40 -4.22 -27.37
N ALA A 2 -13.83 -3.08 -27.76
CA ALA A 2 -12.68 -2.50 -27.05
C ALA A 2 -13.14 -2.01 -25.68
N GLN A 3 -12.62 -2.58 -24.60
CA GLN A 3 -12.79 -2.03 -23.26
C GLN A 3 -12.00 -0.73 -23.18
N THR A 4 -12.72 0.38 -23.11
CA THR A 4 -12.12 1.70 -22.83
C THR A 4 -11.51 1.63 -21.45
N ALA A 5 -10.20 1.84 -21.35
CA ALA A 5 -9.55 1.98 -20.06
C ALA A 5 -10.21 3.13 -19.28
N PRO A 6 -10.51 2.96 -18.00
CA PRO A 6 -11.04 4.06 -17.19
C PRO A 6 -9.99 5.17 -17.16
N GLN A 7 -10.40 6.37 -17.54
CA GLN A 7 -9.56 7.55 -17.43
C GLN A 7 -9.62 8.02 -15.98
N THR A 8 -8.45 8.11 -15.32
CA THR A 8 -8.33 8.68 -13.98
C THR A 8 -8.91 10.08 -13.96
N ALA A 9 -9.88 10.34 -13.10
CA ALA A 9 -10.45 11.66 -12.95
C ALA A 9 -9.35 12.66 -12.52
N PRO A 10 -9.31 13.88 -13.06
CA PRO A 10 -8.30 14.85 -12.70
C PRO A 10 -8.41 15.19 -11.20
N GLY A 11 -7.45 14.72 -10.41
CA GLY A 11 -7.39 14.94 -8.96
C GLY A 11 -7.33 13.69 -8.09
N ASN A 12 -7.52 12.49 -8.64
CA ASN A 12 -7.34 11.25 -7.87
C ASN A 12 -5.86 10.86 -7.77
N VAL A 13 -5.47 10.34 -6.61
CA VAL A 13 -4.13 9.75 -6.40
C VAL A 13 -4.16 8.23 -6.60
N ILE A 14 -5.25 7.57 -6.22
CA ILE A 14 -5.48 6.15 -6.50
C ILE A 14 -6.81 6.01 -7.22
N ASP A 15 -6.81 5.20 -8.26
CA ASP A 15 -8.00 4.82 -9.00
C ASP A 15 -8.03 3.29 -9.17
N VAL A 16 -9.05 2.67 -8.64
CA VAL A 16 -9.28 1.23 -8.75
C VAL A 16 -10.55 1.03 -9.55
N ALA A 17 -10.44 0.40 -10.70
CA ALA A 17 -11.55 0.26 -11.63
C ALA A 17 -11.89 -1.22 -11.86
N ASN A 18 -13.06 -1.62 -11.35
CA ASN A 18 -13.70 -2.89 -11.64
C ASN A 18 -12.78 -4.12 -11.47
N ILE A 19 -11.99 -4.15 -10.38
CA ILE A 19 -11.05 -5.25 -10.14
C ILE A 19 -11.76 -6.53 -9.72
N GLU A 20 -11.32 -7.64 -10.32
CA GLU A 20 -11.59 -9.00 -9.84
C GLU A 20 -10.32 -9.60 -9.28
N VAL A 21 -10.42 -10.28 -8.13
CA VAL A 21 -9.30 -10.97 -7.50
C VAL A 21 -9.64 -12.42 -7.27
N ILE A 22 -8.75 -13.29 -7.73
CA ILE A 22 -8.84 -14.74 -7.56
C ILE A 22 -7.62 -15.23 -6.77
N TYR A 23 -7.86 -16.12 -5.80
CA TYR A 23 -6.83 -16.87 -5.09
C TYR A 23 -6.75 -18.31 -5.58
N ASN A 24 -5.53 -18.84 -5.63
CA ASN A 24 -5.24 -20.22 -6.07
C ASN A 24 -5.87 -20.57 -7.43
N HIS A 25 -6.09 -19.59 -8.31
CA HIS A 25 -6.78 -19.72 -9.61
C HIS A 25 -8.24 -20.22 -9.56
N VAL A 26 -8.84 -20.32 -8.37
CA VAL A 26 -10.18 -20.90 -8.17
C VAL A 26 -11.08 -20.03 -7.32
N ILE A 27 -10.58 -19.40 -6.27
CA ILE A 27 -11.41 -18.71 -5.28
C ILE A 27 -11.56 -17.24 -5.67
N LEU A 28 -12.71 -16.89 -6.23
CA LEU A 28 -13.07 -15.51 -6.55
C LEU A 28 -13.47 -14.76 -5.27
N VAL A 29 -12.65 -13.77 -4.85
CA VAL A 29 -12.85 -13.00 -3.63
C VAL A 29 -13.37 -11.59 -3.89
N LEU A 30 -12.86 -10.90 -4.92
CA LEU A 30 -13.39 -9.60 -5.34
C LEU A 30 -14.08 -9.72 -6.69
N LYS A 31 -15.26 -9.11 -6.80
CA LYS A 31 -16.12 -9.16 -7.98
C LYS A 31 -16.45 -7.74 -8.46
N GLY A 32 -15.53 -7.13 -9.19
CA GLY A 32 -15.79 -5.83 -9.79
C GLY A 32 -15.74 -4.67 -8.79
N VAL A 33 -14.75 -4.65 -7.89
CA VAL A 33 -14.59 -3.55 -6.92
C VAL A 33 -14.00 -2.34 -7.60
N SER A 34 -14.61 -1.17 -7.35
CA SER A 34 -14.11 0.14 -7.78
C SER A 34 -14.05 1.08 -6.59
N LEU A 35 -12.99 1.90 -6.52
CA LEU A 35 -12.84 2.96 -5.53
C LEU A 35 -11.89 4.04 -6.07
N GLU A 36 -12.07 5.25 -5.59
CA GLU A 36 -11.24 6.40 -5.92
C GLU A 36 -10.72 7.05 -4.64
N VAL A 37 -9.45 7.47 -4.65
CA VAL A 37 -8.86 8.24 -3.56
C VAL A 37 -8.42 9.59 -4.12
N PRO A 38 -9.07 10.69 -3.75
CA PRO A 38 -8.69 12.02 -4.21
C PRO A 38 -7.33 12.43 -3.61
N LYS A 39 -6.60 13.25 -4.35
CA LYS A 39 -5.31 13.79 -3.87
C LYS A 39 -5.50 14.57 -2.58
N GLY A 40 -4.73 14.23 -1.53
CA GLY A 40 -4.84 14.85 -0.22
C GLY A 40 -6.08 14.44 0.59
N GLY A 41 -6.91 13.53 0.07
CA GLY A 41 -8.09 13.03 0.74
C GLY A 41 -7.82 11.77 1.57
N VAL A 42 -8.82 11.40 2.37
CA VAL A 42 -8.86 10.13 3.12
C VAL A 42 -10.11 9.37 2.72
N VAL A 43 -9.95 8.10 2.38
CA VAL A 43 -11.05 7.21 2.03
C VAL A 43 -11.09 6.04 3.00
N ALA A 44 -12.25 5.79 3.62
CA ALA A 44 -12.48 4.67 4.52
C ALA A 44 -13.16 3.52 3.78
N LEU A 45 -12.53 2.35 3.79
CA LEU A 45 -13.09 1.12 3.24
C LEU A 45 -13.79 0.33 4.36
N LEU A 46 -15.11 0.40 4.40
CA LEU A 46 -15.94 -0.23 5.43
C LEU A 46 -16.58 -1.54 4.93
N GLY A 47 -16.82 -2.46 5.85
CA GLY A 47 -17.48 -3.73 5.55
C GLY A 47 -17.26 -4.77 6.65
N ALA A 48 -18.08 -5.82 6.66
CA ALA A 48 -17.94 -6.95 7.58
C ALA A 48 -16.62 -7.71 7.39
N ASN A 49 -16.29 -8.57 8.36
CA ASN A 49 -15.16 -9.49 8.20
C ASN A 49 -15.41 -10.43 7.01
N GLY A 50 -14.39 -10.61 6.16
CA GLY A 50 -14.54 -11.35 4.91
C GLY A 50 -15.08 -10.56 3.72
N ALA A 51 -15.43 -9.28 3.87
CA ALA A 51 -15.93 -8.44 2.76
C ALA A 51 -14.86 -8.05 1.71
N GLY A 52 -13.62 -8.55 1.82
CA GLY A 52 -12.57 -8.28 0.85
C GLY A 52 -11.75 -7.00 1.08
N LYS A 53 -11.92 -6.31 2.22
CA LYS A 53 -11.19 -5.07 2.53
C LYS A 53 -9.66 -5.24 2.44
N THR A 54 -9.13 -6.21 3.18
CA THR A 54 -7.70 -6.53 3.18
C THR A 54 -7.23 -6.98 1.80
N THR A 55 -8.04 -7.74 1.07
CA THR A 55 -7.75 -8.16 -0.31
C THR A 55 -7.65 -6.97 -1.24
N THR A 56 -8.55 -5.98 -1.11
CA THR A 56 -8.49 -4.74 -1.90
C THR A 56 -7.20 -3.95 -1.61
N LEU A 57 -6.82 -3.78 -0.34
CA LEU A 57 -5.57 -3.12 0.02
C LEU A 57 -4.34 -3.87 -0.51
N LYS A 58 -4.33 -5.21 -0.41
CA LYS A 58 -3.26 -6.04 -0.98
C LYS A 58 -3.22 -6.00 -2.52
N ALA A 59 -4.36 -5.80 -3.18
CA ALA A 59 -4.40 -5.59 -4.62
C ALA A 59 -3.70 -4.27 -5.00
N ILE A 60 -3.98 -3.18 -4.28
CA ILE A 60 -3.37 -1.87 -4.51
C ILE A 60 -1.85 -1.90 -4.30
N SER A 61 -1.38 -2.60 -3.26
CA SER A 61 0.04 -2.74 -2.94
C SER A 61 0.78 -3.85 -3.69
N ASN A 62 0.08 -4.61 -4.54
CA ASN A 62 0.58 -5.79 -5.26
C ASN A 62 1.11 -6.93 -4.37
N LEU A 63 0.63 -7.03 -3.13
CA LEU A 63 1.02 -8.09 -2.19
C LEU A 63 0.21 -9.39 -2.37
N LEU A 64 -0.80 -9.43 -3.23
CA LEU A 64 -1.63 -10.62 -3.47
C LEU A 64 -0.80 -11.85 -3.88
N ARG A 65 0.23 -11.65 -4.70
CA ARG A 65 1.06 -12.75 -5.24
C ARG A 65 1.77 -13.55 -4.14
N ALA A 66 2.11 -12.92 -3.02
CA ALA A 66 2.71 -13.61 -1.87
C ALA A 66 1.77 -14.65 -1.25
N GLU A 67 0.46 -14.49 -1.45
CA GLU A 67 -0.60 -15.38 -0.97
C GLU A 67 -1.30 -16.13 -2.12
N ARG A 68 -0.66 -16.23 -3.28
CA ARG A 68 -1.22 -16.86 -4.50
C ARG A 68 -2.50 -16.22 -5.01
N GLY A 69 -2.65 -14.90 -4.78
CA GLY A 69 -3.73 -14.10 -5.33
C GLY A 69 -3.28 -13.30 -6.55
N GLU A 70 -4.21 -12.98 -7.43
CA GLU A 70 -3.97 -12.16 -8.61
C GLU A 70 -5.19 -11.32 -8.98
N VAL A 71 -4.92 -10.14 -9.56
CA VAL A 71 -5.94 -9.32 -10.21
C VAL A 71 -6.16 -9.86 -11.61
N THR A 72 -7.33 -10.42 -11.87
CA THR A 72 -7.66 -11.06 -13.16
C THR A 72 -8.37 -10.13 -14.12
N LYS A 73 -9.09 -9.12 -13.61
CA LYS A 73 -9.76 -8.09 -14.40
C LYS A 73 -9.65 -6.72 -13.74
N GLY A 74 -9.91 -5.69 -14.52
CA GLY A 74 -9.87 -4.30 -14.11
C GLY A 74 -8.48 -3.69 -14.15
N SER A 75 -8.30 -2.56 -13.48
CA SER A 75 -7.03 -1.84 -13.40
C SER A 75 -6.89 -1.13 -12.07
N ILE A 76 -5.64 -0.89 -11.68
CA ILE A 76 -5.28 -0.08 -10.54
C ILE A 76 -4.26 0.96 -11.01
N GLU A 77 -4.57 2.23 -10.77
CA GLU A 77 -3.71 3.35 -11.13
C GLU A 77 -3.28 4.14 -9.89
N LEU A 78 -2.05 4.58 -9.87
CA LEU A 78 -1.46 5.49 -8.89
C LEU A 78 -0.93 6.72 -9.63
N ALA A 79 -1.49 7.90 -9.33
CA ALA A 79 -1.15 9.16 -10.01
C ALA A 79 -1.19 9.04 -11.55
N ALA A 80 -2.25 8.42 -12.07
CA ALA A 80 -2.47 8.14 -13.50
C ALA A 80 -1.48 7.14 -14.13
N GLU A 81 -0.65 6.46 -13.34
CA GLU A 81 0.22 5.38 -13.80
C GLU A 81 -0.35 4.02 -13.38
N ARG A 82 -0.48 3.11 -14.33
CA ARG A 82 -0.99 1.77 -14.05
C ARG A 82 0.01 0.95 -13.24
N ILE A 83 -0.42 0.42 -12.08
CA ILE A 83 0.45 -0.27 -11.13
C ILE A 83 0.16 -1.76 -10.93
N ASP A 84 -0.98 -2.28 -11.39
CA ASP A 84 -1.43 -3.66 -11.12
C ASP A 84 -0.47 -4.76 -11.63
N LYS A 85 0.49 -4.42 -12.48
CA LYS A 85 1.50 -5.35 -13.02
C LYS A 85 2.89 -5.14 -12.45
N LEU A 86 3.10 -4.12 -11.64
CA LEU A 86 4.39 -3.80 -11.04
C LEU A 86 4.72 -4.76 -9.88
N SER A 87 5.99 -4.82 -9.51
CA SER A 87 6.38 -5.48 -8.28
C SER A 87 6.01 -4.63 -7.05
N PRO A 88 5.81 -5.23 -5.86
CA PRO A 88 5.56 -4.47 -4.63
C PRO A 88 6.62 -3.38 -4.36
N ASN A 89 7.89 -3.69 -4.62
CA ASN A 89 8.99 -2.73 -4.45
C ASN A 89 8.86 -1.50 -5.37
N GLU A 90 8.37 -1.68 -6.59
CA GLU A 90 8.12 -0.58 -7.52
C GLU A 90 6.95 0.28 -7.07
N VAL A 91 5.90 -0.34 -6.53
CA VAL A 91 4.74 0.36 -5.96
C VAL A 91 5.16 1.22 -4.76
N VAL A 92 5.97 0.67 -3.85
CA VAL A 92 6.52 1.41 -2.70
C VAL A 92 7.39 2.59 -3.15
N ARG A 93 8.25 2.40 -4.16
CA ARG A 93 9.09 3.50 -4.69
C ARG A 93 8.29 4.64 -5.32
N ARG A 94 7.05 4.38 -5.73
CA ARG A 94 6.10 5.40 -6.22
C ARG A 94 5.30 6.07 -5.10
N GLY A 95 5.57 5.70 -3.84
CA GLY A 95 4.98 6.31 -2.66
C GLY A 95 3.70 5.65 -2.15
N CYS A 96 3.27 4.50 -2.70
CA CYS A 96 2.15 3.75 -2.17
C CYS A 96 2.66 2.70 -1.17
N ILE A 97 2.44 2.96 0.12
CA ILE A 97 2.92 2.13 1.22
C ILE A 97 1.72 1.55 1.96
N GLN A 98 1.71 0.24 2.15
CA GLN A 98 0.70 -0.44 2.96
C GLN A 98 1.23 -0.63 4.38
N VAL A 99 0.46 -0.16 5.38
CA VAL A 99 0.63 -0.57 6.78
C VAL A 99 -0.19 -1.84 6.99
N MET A 100 0.50 -2.95 7.28
CA MET A 100 -0.14 -4.24 7.47
C MET A 100 -0.77 -4.36 8.86
N GLU A 101 -1.79 -5.20 8.99
CA GLU A 101 -2.39 -5.54 10.26
C GLU A 101 -1.39 -6.33 11.13
N GLY A 102 -1.32 -5.98 12.42
CA GLY A 102 -0.41 -6.61 13.36
C GLY A 102 0.84 -5.77 13.66
N ARG A 103 1.60 -6.23 14.64
CA ARG A 103 2.84 -5.58 15.08
C ARG A 103 4.03 -6.19 14.34
N HIS A 104 4.19 -5.87 13.06
CA HIS A 104 5.27 -6.41 12.23
C HIS A 104 6.62 -5.74 12.54
N CYS A 105 7.04 -5.82 13.83
CA CYS A 105 8.36 -5.37 14.25
C CYS A 105 9.33 -6.55 14.25
N PHE A 106 10.57 -6.28 13.89
CA PHE A 106 11.67 -7.23 14.02
C PHE A 106 12.11 -7.26 15.48
N GLY A 107 11.71 -8.30 16.23
CA GLY A 107 11.92 -8.38 17.68
C GLY A 107 13.39 -8.48 18.12
N HIS A 108 14.31 -8.77 17.19
CA HIS A 108 15.74 -8.81 17.43
C HIS A 108 16.48 -7.50 17.10
N LEU A 109 15.75 -6.53 16.52
CA LEU A 109 16.26 -5.20 16.24
C LEU A 109 15.80 -4.21 17.31
N THR A 110 16.60 -3.19 17.54
CA THR A 110 16.22 -2.04 18.36
C THR A 110 15.07 -1.27 17.74
N ILE A 111 14.46 -0.35 18.47
CA ILE A 111 13.40 0.53 17.95
C ILE A 111 13.93 1.37 16.79
N GLU A 112 15.09 1.97 16.93
CA GLU A 112 15.73 2.78 15.89
C GLU A 112 16.02 1.96 14.64
N GLU A 113 16.59 0.76 14.77
CA GLU A 113 16.83 -0.13 13.65
C GLU A 113 15.52 -0.53 12.93
N ASN A 114 14.44 -0.79 13.69
CA ASN A 114 13.12 -1.02 13.11
C ASN A 114 12.63 0.19 12.31
N LEU A 115 12.77 1.42 12.83
CA LEU A 115 12.41 2.64 12.12
C LEU A 115 13.27 2.83 10.86
N LEU A 116 14.57 2.57 10.94
CA LEU A 116 15.49 2.67 9.82
C LEU A 116 15.18 1.67 8.69
N THR A 117 14.55 0.52 8.98
CA THR A 117 14.09 -0.39 7.92
C THR A 117 13.10 0.29 6.97
N GLY A 118 12.29 1.24 7.47
CA GLY A 118 11.36 2.03 6.65
C GLY A 118 12.05 2.92 5.62
N ALA A 119 13.32 3.28 5.84
CA ALA A 119 14.12 4.07 4.90
C ALA A 119 14.81 3.24 3.80
N PHE A 120 14.66 1.92 3.79
CA PHE A 120 15.38 1.00 2.89
C PHE A 120 15.21 1.32 1.40
N THR A 121 14.01 1.74 0.99
CA THR A 121 13.72 2.08 -0.41
C THR A 121 14.02 3.54 -0.75
N ARG A 122 14.38 4.36 0.25
CA ARG A 122 14.60 5.78 0.10
C ARG A 122 15.99 6.05 -0.45
N ARG A 123 16.09 6.89 -1.48
CA ARG A 123 17.37 7.35 -2.05
C ARG A 123 17.89 8.61 -1.36
N ALA A 124 17.68 8.72 -0.05
CA ALA A 124 18.05 9.87 0.75
C ALA A 124 19.45 9.69 1.37
N GLY A 125 20.17 10.79 1.56
CA GLY A 125 21.42 10.79 2.31
C GLY A 125 21.20 10.57 3.81
N ARG A 126 22.25 10.17 4.54
CA ARG A 126 22.20 9.93 5.99
C ARG A 126 21.59 11.11 6.78
N ALA A 127 21.91 12.35 6.39
CA ALA A 127 21.40 13.54 7.05
C ALA A 127 19.87 13.73 6.90
N GLU A 128 19.30 13.28 5.78
CA GLU A 128 17.84 13.32 5.59
C GLU A 128 17.14 12.24 6.40
N VAL A 129 17.69 11.03 6.41
CA VAL A 129 17.16 9.93 7.23
C VAL A 129 17.21 10.27 8.71
N ALA A 130 18.29 10.93 9.19
CA ALA A 130 18.39 11.39 10.57
C ALA A 130 17.30 12.42 10.90
N ARG A 131 17.06 13.40 10.04
CA ARG A 131 15.97 14.38 10.24
C ARG A 131 14.59 13.74 10.27
N ASP A 132 14.34 12.72 9.42
CA ASP A 132 13.09 11.99 9.44
C ASP A 132 12.91 11.22 10.75
N LEU A 133 14.01 10.64 11.27
CA LEU A 133 13.99 9.92 12.54
C LEU A 133 13.68 10.87 13.71
N GLU A 134 14.30 12.06 13.75
CA GLU A 134 13.99 13.12 14.71
C GLU A 134 12.51 13.50 14.64
N ALA A 135 11.96 13.71 13.44
CA ALA A 135 10.55 14.02 13.27
C ALA A 135 9.62 12.89 13.80
N ILE A 136 10.01 11.63 13.64
CA ILE A 136 9.26 10.50 14.23
C ILE A 136 9.29 10.56 15.75
N TYR A 137 10.42 10.87 16.37
CA TYR A 137 10.51 11.00 17.82
C TYR A 137 9.72 12.20 18.35
N ASP A 138 9.61 13.28 17.59
CA ASP A 138 8.76 14.43 17.91
C ASP A 138 7.26 14.04 17.87
N TYR A 139 6.84 13.27 16.87
CA TYR A 139 5.46 12.74 16.79
C TYR A 139 5.16 11.70 17.87
N PHE A 140 6.15 10.91 18.26
CA PHE A 140 6.02 9.80 19.21
C PHE A 140 7.08 9.88 20.32
N PRO A 141 6.99 10.85 21.24
CA PRO A 141 8.05 11.08 22.26
C PRO A 141 8.31 9.87 23.18
N GLN A 142 7.32 8.98 23.32
CA GLN A 142 7.48 7.78 24.15
C GLN A 142 8.42 6.74 23.52
N ILE A 143 8.49 6.70 22.20
CA ILE A 143 9.42 5.82 21.47
C ILE A 143 10.86 6.29 21.69
N GLY A 144 11.10 7.60 21.64
CA GLY A 144 12.43 8.18 21.90
C GLY A 144 12.95 7.96 23.32
N ARG A 145 12.05 7.89 24.31
CA ARG A 145 12.46 7.64 25.72
C ARG A 145 12.85 6.18 26.00
N ALA A 146 12.49 5.24 25.17
CA ALA A 146 12.86 3.84 25.32
C ALA A 146 14.32 3.57 24.88
N HIS A 147 15.04 4.59 24.45
CA HIS A 147 16.44 4.55 24.02
C HIS A 147 17.45 4.99 25.09
N VAL A 148 16.99 5.32 26.30
CA VAL A 148 17.85 5.74 27.42
C VAL A 148 18.02 4.61 28.42
#